data_f1d241a770a9ccdff92960a821da701c
#
_entry.id   f1d241a770a9ccdff92960a821da701c
#
_cell.length_a   1.000
_cell.length_b   1.000
_cell.length_c   1.000
_cell.angle_alpha   90.00
_cell.angle_beta   90.00
_cell.angle_gamma   90.00
#
_symmetry.space_group_name_H-M   'P 1'
#
loop_
_entity.id
_entity.type
_entity.pdbx_description
1 polymer ?
#
loop_
_entity_poly.entity_id
_entity_poly.type
_entity_poly.pdbx_seq_one_letter_code
_entity_poly.pdbx_strand_id
1 'polypeptide(L)'
;MKKPSGKAHVLKELEQEKLFLEEINQYLSENENISNEVFDSMSHELRTPAVSIKAYTDMLLTGKFGKLTKTQKEKLERIKTNTDLLIGVIFQMLERSRKRK
;
A
#
# COMPACT_ATOMS: atom_id res chain seq x y z
N MET A 1 17.42 21.77 19.36
CA MET A 1 16.78 22.11 18.08
C MET A 1 15.64 21.17 17.77
N LYS A 2 14.52 21.72 17.49
CA LYS A 2 13.39 20.88 17.18
C LYS A 2 13.49 20.41 15.75
N LYS A 3 13.35 19.12 15.56
CA LYS A 3 13.15 18.59 14.23
C LYS A 3 11.87 19.19 13.66
N PRO A 4 11.81 19.38 12.34
CA PRO A 4 10.55 19.71 11.74
C PRO A 4 9.54 18.71 12.28
N SER A 5 8.41 19.21 12.66
CA SER A 5 7.45 18.38 13.34
C SER A 5 7.22 17.11 12.51
N GLY A 6 7.12 15.99 13.18
CA GLY A 6 6.77 14.74 12.54
C GLY A 6 5.52 14.88 11.69
N LYS A 7 4.68 15.84 12.04
CA LYS A 7 3.46 16.18 11.35
C LYS A 7 3.69 16.65 9.92
N ALA A 8 4.66 17.57 9.73
CA ALA A 8 4.99 18.06 8.38
C ALA A 8 5.57 16.96 7.52
N HIS A 9 6.42 16.12 8.11
CA HIS A 9 7.01 14.99 7.41
C HIS A 9 5.95 13.97 7.01
N VAL A 10 5.02 13.67 7.91
CA VAL A 10 3.93 12.73 7.63
C VAL A 10 3.03 13.26 6.52
N LEU A 11 2.71 14.54 6.55
CA LEU A 11 1.88 15.14 5.51
C LEU A 11 2.54 15.05 4.15
N LYS A 12 3.86 15.28 4.09
CA LYS A 12 4.59 15.16 2.84
C LYS A 12 4.55 13.73 2.30
N GLU A 13 4.71 12.75 3.18
CA GLU A 13 4.64 11.36 2.79
C GLU A 13 3.24 10.96 2.32
N LEU A 14 2.21 11.48 2.98
CA LEU A 14 0.82 11.23 2.58
C LEU A 14 0.54 11.82 1.21
N GLU A 15 1.08 13.00 0.93
CA GLU A 15 0.95 13.60 -0.40
C GLU A 15 1.61 12.75 -1.46
N GLN A 16 2.78 12.19 -1.17
CA GLN A 16 3.47 11.31 -2.10
C GLN A 16 2.67 10.05 -2.36
N GLU A 17 2.06 9.48 -1.32
CA GLU A 17 1.22 8.30 -1.47
C GLU A 17 -0.02 8.61 -2.31
N LYS A 18 -0.60 9.77 -2.10
CA LYS A 18 -1.75 10.20 -2.88
C LYS A 18 -1.39 10.35 -4.35
N LEU A 19 -0.24 10.97 -4.63
CA LEU A 19 0.26 11.10 -6.00
C LEU A 19 0.48 9.74 -6.64
N PHE A 20 1.04 8.82 -5.89
CA PHE A 20 1.26 7.46 -6.37
C PHE A 20 -0.06 6.80 -6.77
N LEU A 21 -1.08 6.92 -5.94
CA LEU A 21 -2.40 6.36 -6.23
C LEU A 21 -3.03 7.03 -7.45
N GLU A 22 -2.87 8.35 -7.57
CA GLU A 22 -3.38 9.07 -8.73
C GLU A 22 -2.70 8.62 -10.02
N GLU A 23 -1.39 8.39 -9.97
CA GLU A 23 -0.65 7.88 -11.11
C GLU A 23 -1.13 6.50 -11.53
N ILE A 24 -1.36 5.62 -10.54
CA ILE A 24 -1.87 4.29 -10.82
C ILE A 24 -3.25 4.38 -11.45
N ASN A 25 -4.12 5.21 -10.92
CA ASN A 25 -5.47 5.38 -11.45
C ASN A 25 -5.44 5.92 -12.87
N GLN A 26 -4.54 6.88 -13.13
CA GLN A 26 -4.38 7.42 -14.47
C GLN A 26 -3.87 6.36 -15.44
N TYR A 27 -2.87 5.61 -15.02
CA TYR A 27 -2.35 4.51 -15.82
C TYR A 27 -3.45 3.51 -16.18
N LEU A 28 -4.26 3.13 -15.20
CA LEU A 28 -5.35 2.19 -15.42
C LEU A 28 -6.40 2.77 -16.38
N SER A 29 -6.67 4.07 -16.29
CA SER A 29 -7.60 4.72 -17.19
C SER A 29 -7.09 4.77 -18.62
N GLU A 30 -5.81 5.08 -18.79
CA GLU A 30 -5.19 5.19 -20.11
C GLU A 30 -5.03 3.84 -20.79
N ASN A 31 -4.92 2.77 -20.01
CA ASN A 31 -4.69 1.43 -20.52
C ASN A 31 -5.99 0.62 -20.51
N GLU A 32 -7.04 1.20 -21.11
CA GLU A 32 -8.33 0.53 -21.19
C GLU A 32 -8.28 -0.76 -21.99
N ASN A 33 -7.26 -0.93 -22.81
CA ASN A 33 -7.09 -2.11 -23.63
C ASN A 33 -6.51 -3.31 -22.89
N ILE A 34 -6.09 -3.12 -21.63
CA ILE A 34 -5.61 -4.24 -20.83
C ILE A 34 -6.81 -5.15 -20.55
N SER A 35 -6.66 -6.42 -20.90
CA SER A 35 -7.73 -7.37 -20.73
C SER A 35 -8.07 -7.61 -19.26
N ASN A 36 -9.31 -7.99 -19.01
CA ASN A 36 -9.76 -8.33 -17.66
C ASN A 36 -8.94 -9.49 -17.08
N GLU A 37 -8.50 -10.40 -17.93
CA GLU A 37 -7.67 -11.51 -17.51
C GLU A 37 -6.33 -11.04 -16.98
N VAL A 38 -5.73 -10.04 -17.64
CA VAL A 38 -4.46 -9.48 -17.20
C VAL A 38 -4.63 -8.77 -15.85
N PHE A 39 -5.67 -7.96 -15.71
CA PHE A 39 -5.95 -7.29 -14.43
C PHE A 39 -6.16 -8.30 -13.31
N ASP A 40 -6.92 -9.34 -13.59
CA ASP A 40 -7.20 -10.36 -12.61
C ASP A 40 -5.93 -11.09 -12.18
N SER A 41 -5.13 -11.48 -13.16
CA SER A 41 -3.87 -12.17 -12.91
C SER A 41 -2.90 -11.31 -12.10
N MET A 42 -2.72 -10.05 -12.52
CA MET A 42 -1.84 -9.12 -11.83
C MET A 42 -2.30 -8.89 -10.38
N SER A 43 -3.60 -8.73 -10.18
CA SER A 43 -4.15 -8.50 -8.86
C SER A 43 -3.89 -9.68 -7.93
N HIS A 44 -4.07 -10.88 -8.42
CA HIS A 44 -3.82 -12.07 -7.62
C HIS A 44 -2.34 -12.24 -7.29
N GLU A 45 -1.47 -11.97 -8.26
CA GLU A 45 -0.04 -12.08 -8.04
C GLU A 45 0.50 -11.03 -7.06
N LEU A 46 -0.07 -9.84 -7.08
CA LEU A 46 0.34 -8.77 -6.17
C LEU A 46 -0.25 -8.97 -4.77
N ARG A 47 -1.42 -9.55 -4.70
CA ARG A 47 -2.10 -9.75 -3.43
C ARG A 47 -1.30 -10.64 -2.48
N THR A 48 -0.73 -11.71 -2.99
CA THR A 48 0.00 -12.66 -2.17
C THR A 48 1.15 -12.01 -1.39
N PRO A 49 2.11 -11.31 -2.05
CA PRO A 49 3.17 -10.65 -1.29
C PRO A 49 2.66 -9.50 -0.43
N ALA A 50 1.63 -8.78 -0.87
CA ALA A 50 1.10 -7.67 -0.08
C ALA A 50 0.50 -8.17 1.24
N VAL A 51 -0.28 -9.23 1.20
CA VAL A 51 -0.86 -9.82 2.39
C VAL A 51 0.23 -10.36 3.32
N SER A 52 1.27 -10.95 2.75
CA SER A 52 2.41 -11.45 3.52
C SER A 52 3.13 -10.31 4.26
N ILE A 53 3.39 -9.20 3.57
CA ILE A 53 4.02 -8.04 4.18
C ILE A 53 3.18 -7.50 5.32
N LYS A 54 1.88 -7.42 5.12
CA LYS A 54 0.96 -6.95 6.15
C LYS A 54 1.01 -7.87 7.38
N ALA A 55 0.98 -9.17 7.15
CA ALA A 55 0.99 -10.14 8.25
C ALA A 55 2.27 -10.04 9.07
N TYR A 56 3.42 -9.99 8.41
CA TYR A 56 4.68 -9.87 9.12
C TYR A 56 4.81 -8.54 9.84
N THR A 57 4.35 -7.47 9.22
CA THR A 57 4.37 -6.15 9.85
C THR A 57 3.52 -6.14 11.12
N ASP A 58 2.31 -6.70 11.05
CA ASP A 58 1.43 -6.78 12.20
C ASP A 58 2.06 -7.63 13.32
N MET A 59 2.68 -8.74 12.94
CA MET A 59 3.35 -9.61 13.90
C MET A 59 4.49 -8.89 14.63
N LEU A 60 5.31 -8.15 13.87
CA LEU A 60 6.40 -7.39 14.46
C LEU A 60 5.88 -6.29 15.38
N LEU A 61 4.78 -5.65 15.02
CA LEU A 61 4.19 -4.60 15.83
C LEU A 61 3.62 -5.09 17.15
N THR A 62 3.33 -6.39 17.28
CA THR A 62 2.86 -6.95 18.56
C THR A 62 3.94 -6.95 19.62
N GLY A 63 5.21 -6.88 19.22
CA GLY A 63 6.33 -6.99 20.14
C GLY A 63 6.70 -8.41 20.54
N LYS A 64 6.01 -9.40 20.00
CA LYS A 64 6.27 -10.81 20.34
C LYS A 64 7.65 -11.29 19.90
N PHE A 65 8.19 -10.71 18.86
CA PHE A 65 9.49 -11.11 18.33
C PHE A 65 10.63 -10.26 18.86
N GLY A 66 10.33 -9.34 19.73
CA GLY A 66 11.31 -8.46 20.36
C GLY A 66 10.72 -7.09 20.61
N LYS A 67 11.27 -6.44 21.62
CA LYS A 67 10.82 -5.11 21.97
C LYS A 67 11.28 -4.11 20.90
N LEU A 68 10.34 -3.31 20.42
CA LEU A 68 10.63 -2.32 19.38
C LEU A 68 11.05 -1.01 20.00
N THR A 69 12.03 -0.34 19.39
CA THR A 69 12.32 1.06 19.70
C THR A 69 11.19 1.90 19.11
N LYS A 70 11.10 3.13 19.59
CA LYS A 70 10.13 4.09 19.05
C LYS A 70 10.31 4.28 17.55
N THR A 71 11.53 4.42 17.11
CA THR A 71 11.84 4.59 15.69
C THR A 71 11.43 3.37 14.87
N GLN A 72 11.72 2.18 15.38
CA GLN A 72 11.34 0.94 14.69
C GLN A 72 9.84 0.84 14.56
N LYS A 73 9.12 1.16 15.63
CA LYS A 73 7.67 1.11 15.61
C LYS A 73 7.09 2.09 14.59
N GLU A 74 7.63 3.31 14.54
CA GLU A 74 7.19 4.30 13.57
C GLU A 74 7.40 3.82 12.13
N LYS A 75 8.54 3.20 11.87
CA LYS A 75 8.83 2.68 10.52
C LYS A 75 7.93 1.53 10.15
N LEU A 76 7.65 0.64 11.09
CA LEU A 76 6.75 -0.47 10.84
C LEU A 76 5.32 0.00 10.61
N GLU A 77 4.88 1.00 11.35
CA GLU A 77 3.56 1.58 11.12
C GLU A 77 3.47 2.23 9.76
N ARG A 78 4.57 2.79 9.28
CA ARG A 78 4.64 3.35 7.94
C ARG A 78 4.50 2.26 6.88
N ILE A 79 5.18 1.16 7.08
CA ILE A 79 5.08 0.00 6.18
C ILE A 79 3.64 -0.51 6.17
N LYS A 80 3.01 -0.57 7.33
CA LYS A 80 1.62 -1.01 7.44
C LYS A 80 0.69 -0.12 6.63
N THR A 81 0.83 1.19 6.78
CA THR A 81 0.00 2.14 6.05
C THR A 81 0.17 1.98 4.54
N ASN A 82 1.42 1.88 4.08
CA ASN A 82 1.70 1.72 2.66
C ASN A 82 1.16 0.41 2.12
N THR A 83 1.25 -0.64 2.92
CA THR A 83 0.75 -1.95 2.52
C THR A 83 -0.78 -1.94 2.43
N ASP A 84 -1.44 -1.28 3.37
CA ASP A 84 -2.90 -1.15 3.32
C ASP A 84 -3.35 -0.39 2.07
N LEU A 85 -2.61 0.66 1.69
CA LEU A 85 -2.89 1.38 0.45
C LEU A 85 -2.71 0.50 -0.77
N LEU A 86 -1.64 -0.28 -0.79
CA LEU A 86 -1.37 -1.20 -1.89
C LEU A 86 -2.49 -2.24 -2.02
N ILE A 87 -2.93 -2.80 -0.91
CA ILE A 87 -4.03 -3.76 -0.91
C ILE A 87 -5.30 -3.11 -1.44
N GLY A 88 -5.55 -1.84 -1.07
CA GLY A 88 -6.69 -1.10 -1.60
C GLY A 88 -6.65 -0.96 -3.11
N VAL A 89 -5.47 -0.68 -3.66
CA VAL A 89 -5.29 -0.58 -5.12
C VAL A 89 -5.58 -1.93 -5.78
N ILE A 90 -5.08 -3.01 -5.18
CA ILE A 90 -5.30 -4.35 -5.70
C ILE A 90 -6.79 -4.67 -5.76
N PHE A 91 -7.54 -4.33 -4.71
CA PHE A 91 -8.99 -4.54 -4.71
C PHE A 91 -9.69 -3.72 -5.79
N GLN A 92 -9.23 -2.49 -6.01
CA GLN A 92 -9.78 -1.66 -7.10
C GLN A 92 -9.54 -2.31 -8.46
N MET A 93 -8.37 -2.89 -8.65
CA MET A 93 -8.06 -3.58 -9.90
C MET A 93 -8.98 -4.79 -10.11
N LEU A 94 -9.21 -5.56 -9.04
CA LEU A 94 -10.10 -6.71 -9.11
C LEU A 94 -11.54 -6.30 -9.40
N GLU A 95 -12.01 -5.24 -8.77
CA GLU A 95 -13.37 -4.75 -9.03
C GLU A 95 -13.52 -4.27 -10.45
N ARG A 96 -12.51 -3.57 -10.97
CA ARG A 96 -12.53 -3.10 -12.35
C ARG A 96 -12.61 -4.26 -13.32
N SER A 97 -11.86 -5.32 -13.05
CA SER A 97 -11.90 -6.53 -13.85
C SER A 97 -13.30 -7.16 -13.87
N ARG A 98 -13.95 -7.20 -12.71
CA ARG A 98 -15.29 -7.75 -12.59
C ARG A 98 -16.34 -6.92 -13.30
N LYS A 99 -16.24 -5.61 -13.19
CA LYS A 99 -17.25 -4.70 -13.76
C LYS A 99 -17.25 -4.70 -15.26
N ARG A 100 -16.17 -5.09 -15.89
CA ARG A 100 -16.05 -5.11 -17.34
C ARG A 100 -16.64 -6.36 -17.99
N LYS A 101 -17.00 -7.31 -17.17
CA LYS A 101 -17.72 -8.46 -17.67
C LYS A 101 -19.19 -8.07 -17.84
#